data_9f3ff367e75527a330f2a9eae587a365
#
_entry.id   9f3ff367e75527a330f2a9eae587a365
#
_cell.length_a   1.000
_cell.length_b   1.000
_cell.length_c   1.000
_cell.angle_alpha   90.00
_cell.angle_beta   90.00
_cell.angle_gamma   90.00
#
_symmetry.space_group_name_H-M   'P 1'
#
loop_
_entity.id
_entity.type
_entity.pdbx_description
1 polymer ?
#
loop_
_entity_poly.entity_id
_entity_poly.type
_entity_poly.pdbx_seq_one_letter_code
_entity_poly.pdbx_strand_id
1 'polypeptide(L)'
;MLEVQRLSVNYGPFRALHDVDLTVQEGEIVVLLGANGAGKSTLFRTLSGLQRPSAGTATWRGVPLTGGRPEFNVARGVALCPEGRLLFPDLSVEKNLRLGAFVHRRDAAGTERELGRVYDLFPDLVGKRHAPAGSLSGGQQQMVAIARSLMARPQLLLLDEPSLGLAPLVVEQVFAAISRVNASGVSVLLAEQNAFAALGIAHRGYVLEGGRVSLQGSQEALLGDDRVRSAYLGV
;
A
#
# COMPACT_ATOMS: atom_id res chain seq x y z
N MET A 1 -8.61 13.36 -0.19
CA MET A 1 -7.91 13.16 1.09
C MET A 1 -8.44 11.92 1.79
N LEU A 2 -7.57 11.05 2.31
CA LEU A 2 -7.90 10.04 3.32
C LEU A 2 -7.93 10.71 4.69
N GLU A 3 -8.95 10.42 5.47
CA GLU A 3 -9.08 10.88 6.84
C GLU A 3 -9.50 9.72 7.73
N VAL A 4 -8.71 9.45 8.76
CA VAL A 4 -8.95 8.41 9.77
C VAL A 4 -9.06 9.10 11.13
N GLN A 5 -10.17 8.86 11.84
CA GLN A 5 -10.48 9.54 13.09
C GLN A 5 -10.82 8.53 14.19
N ARG A 6 -10.00 8.53 15.25
CA ARG A 6 -10.11 7.69 16.44
C ARG A 6 -10.41 6.22 16.12
N LEU A 7 -9.76 5.70 15.09
CA LEU A 7 -10.01 4.36 14.58
C LEU A 7 -9.50 3.31 15.57
N SER A 8 -10.38 2.43 15.99
CA SER A 8 -10.05 1.32 16.89
C SER A 8 -10.51 0.00 16.28
N VAL A 9 -9.70 -1.05 16.46
CA VAL A 9 -10.00 -2.38 15.92
C VAL A 9 -9.70 -3.44 16.96
N ASN A 10 -10.65 -4.36 17.15
CA ASN A 10 -10.52 -5.49 18.05
C ASN A 10 -10.57 -6.82 17.28
N TYR A 11 -9.79 -7.79 17.74
CA TYR A 11 -9.89 -9.21 17.40
C TYR A 11 -10.27 -9.99 18.65
N GLY A 12 -11.56 -10.23 18.84
CA GLY A 12 -12.07 -10.75 20.13
C GLY A 12 -11.69 -9.83 21.28
N PRO A 13 -11.02 -10.31 22.33
CA PRO A 13 -10.61 -9.49 23.47
C PRO A 13 -9.36 -8.62 23.19
N PHE A 14 -8.61 -8.94 22.12
CA PHE A 14 -7.38 -8.22 21.78
C PHE A 14 -7.68 -6.96 20.97
N ARG A 15 -7.26 -5.80 21.48
CA ARG A 15 -7.38 -4.52 20.76
C ARG A 15 -6.10 -4.26 19.99
N ALA A 16 -6.19 -4.32 18.66
CA ALA A 16 -5.05 -4.19 17.75
C ALA A 16 -4.78 -2.74 17.34
N LEU A 17 -5.81 -1.87 17.32
CA LEU A 17 -5.67 -0.44 17.08
C LEU A 17 -6.42 0.34 18.16
N HIS A 18 -5.83 1.44 18.61
CA HIS A 18 -6.29 2.27 19.71
C HIS A 18 -6.37 3.73 19.29
N ASP A 19 -7.57 4.19 18.92
CA ASP A 19 -7.88 5.60 18.64
C ASP A 19 -6.87 6.23 17.65
N VAL A 20 -6.61 5.54 16.53
CA VAL A 20 -5.65 5.97 15.51
C VAL A 20 -6.24 7.12 14.71
N ASP A 21 -5.47 8.21 14.61
CA ASP A 21 -5.74 9.37 13.76
C ASP A 21 -4.63 9.48 12.71
N LEU A 22 -5.00 9.59 11.44
CA LEU A 22 -4.07 9.88 10.34
C LEU A 22 -4.80 10.48 9.13
N THR A 23 -4.04 11.16 8.30
CA THR A 23 -4.54 11.71 7.03
C THR A 23 -3.57 11.40 5.90
N VAL A 24 -4.06 11.35 4.65
CA VAL A 24 -3.24 11.35 3.42
C VAL A 24 -3.87 12.34 2.45
N GLN A 25 -3.11 13.34 2.03
CA GLN A 25 -3.56 14.30 1.01
C GLN A 25 -3.55 13.65 -0.38
N GLU A 26 -4.27 14.25 -1.32
CA GLU A 26 -4.24 13.78 -2.70
C GLU A 26 -2.86 14.04 -3.31
N GLY A 27 -2.33 13.04 -4.01
CA GLY A 27 -0.98 13.08 -4.60
C GLY A 27 0.17 12.91 -3.58
N GLU A 28 -0.13 12.64 -2.32
CA GLU A 28 0.88 12.49 -1.27
C GLU A 28 1.35 11.03 -1.11
N ILE A 29 2.64 10.83 -0.82
CA ILE A 29 3.17 9.59 -0.24
C ILE A 29 3.30 9.80 1.26
N VAL A 30 2.57 9.02 2.03
CA VAL A 30 2.65 8.97 3.49
C VAL A 30 3.15 7.61 3.91
N VAL A 31 4.13 7.57 4.80
CA VAL A 31 4.64 6.31 5.36
C VAL A 31 4.06 6.06 6.75
N LEU A 32 3.71 4.81 7.02
CA LEU A 32 3.36 4.29 8.33
C LEU A 32 4.46 3.35 8.79
N LEU A 33 5.34 3.86 9.63
CA LEU A 33 6.44 3.08 10.23
C LEU A 33 5.94 2.31 11.44
N GLY A 34 6.54 1.17 11.70
CA GLY A 34 6.26 0.38 12.90
C GLY A 34 6.86 -1.01 12.82
N ALA A 35 7.20 -1.58 13.97
CA ALA A 35 7.65 -2.95 14.08
C ALA A 35 6.57 -3.96 13.65
N ASN A 36 6.96 -5.24 13.50
CA ASN A 36 6.00 -6.32 13.28
C ASN A 36 5.04 -6.41 14.47
N GLY A 37 3.74 -6.55 14.19
CA GLY A 37 2.70 -6.56 15.22
C GLY A 37 2.24 -5.18 15.71
N ALA A 38 2.81 -4.06 15.21
CA ALA A 38 2.38 -2.72 15.61
C ALA A 38 0.95 -2.35 15.21
N GLY A 39 0.33 -3.10 14.28
CA GLY A 39 -1.04 -2.86 13.82
C GLY A 39 -1.16 -2.36 12.37
N LYS A 40 -0.04 -2.21 11.63
CA LYS A 40 -0.01 -1.67 10.25
C LYS A 40 -0.98 -2.41 9.31
N SER A 41 -0.85 -3.73 9.18
CA SER A 41 -1.72 -4.55 8.32
C SER A 41 -3.17 -4.55 8.80
N THR A 42 -3.42 -4.42 10.12
CA THR A 42 -4.77 -4.27 10.65
C THR A 42 -5.41 -2.96 10.16
N LEU A 43 -4.67 -1.85 10.20
CA LEU A 43 -5.14 -0.58 9.66
C LEU A 43 -5.47 -0.71 8.17
N PHE A 44 -4.57 -1.29 7.38
CA PHE A 44 -4.76 -1.46 5.93
C PHE A 44 -5.94 -2.36 5.58
N ARG A 45 -6.13 -3.46 6.32
CA ARG A 45 -7.33 -4.30 6.19
C ARG A 45 -8.60 -3.55 6.53
N THR A 46 -8.55 -2.65 7.50
CA THR A 46 -9.72 -1.83 7.88
C THR A 46 -10.04 -0.80 6.79
N LEU A 47 -9.03 -0.09 6.27
CA LEU A 47 -9.20 0.88 5.21
C LEU A 47 -9.67 0.24 3.90
N SER A 48 -9.25 -0.99 3.61
CA SER A 48 -9.72 -1.74 2.44
C SER A 48 -11.09 -2.39 2.63
N GLY A 49 -11.68 -2.37 3.85
CA GLY A 49 -12.98 -2.97 4.15
C GLY A 49 -12.92 -4.46 4.50
N LEU A 50 -11.73 -5.05 4.60
CA LEU A 50 -11.52 -6.46 4.99
C LEU A 50 -11.70 -6.70 6.48
N GLN A 51 -11.55 -5.65 7.30
CA GLN A 51 -11.74 -5.69 8.74
C GLN A 51 -12.70 -4.57 9.17
N ARG A 52 -13.63 -4.87 10.07
CA ARG A 52 -14.53 -3.85 10.63
C ARG A 52 -13.87 -3.18 11.83
N PRO A 53 -13.91 -1.84 11.93
CA PRO A 53 -13.50 -1.16 13.15
C PRO A 53 -14.49 -1.42 14.28
N SER A 54 -13.99 -1.38 15.52
CA SER A 54 -14.82 -1.39 16.75
C SER A 54 -15.31 0.00 17.13
N ALA A 55 -14.57 1.05 16.74
CA ALA A 55 -14.92 2.46 16.91
C ALA A 55 -14.16 3.34 15.92
N GLY A 56 -14.57 4.61 15.81
CA GLY A 56 -13.97 5.58 14.91
C GLY A 56 -14.44 5.44 13.46
N THR A 57 -13.86 6.26 12.58
CA THR A 57 -14.26 6.35 11.17
C THR A 57 -13.03 6.44 10.27
N ALA A 58 -13.17 6.03 9.02
CA ALA A 58 -12.23 6.33 7.94
C ALA A 58 -13.01 6.74 6.70
N THR A 59 -12.59 7.81 6.04
CA THR A 59 -13.20 8.30 4.79
C THR A 59 -12.15 8.53 3.73
N TRP A 60 -12.50 8.31 2.48
CA TRP A 60 -11.75 8.73 1.30
C TRP A 60 -12.59 9.73 0.52
N ARG A 61 -12.08 10.98 0.35
CA ARG A 61 -12.84 12.07 -0.30
C ARG A 61 -14.23 12.27 0.32
N GLY A 62 -14.32 12.17 1.66
CA GLY A 62 -15.57 12.29 2.39
C GLY A 62 -16.49 11.06 2.32
N VAL A 63 -16.12 10.01 1.57
CA VAL A 63 -16.93 8.79 1.46
C VAL A 63 -16.42 7.75 2.46
N PRO A 64 -17.31 7.17 3.31
CA PRO A 64 -16.91 6.17 4.29
C PRO A 64 -16.28 4.93 3.65
N LEU A 65 -15.13 4.49 4.20
CA LEU A 65 -14.44 3.25 3.87
C LEU A 65 -14.80 2.12 4.83
N THR A 66 -15.26 2.46 6.04
CA THR A 66 -15.57 1.51 7.09
C THR A 66 -17.02 1.05 7.01
N GLY A 67 -17.27 -0.22 7.36
CA GLY A 67 -18.63 -0.79 7.39
C GLY A 67 -19.18 -1.29 6.05
N GLY A 68 -18.45 -1.08 4.94
CA GLY A 68 -18.79 -1.56 3.60
C GLY A 68 -18.17 -2.92 3.27
N ARG A 69 -18.42 -3.38 2.04
CA ARG A 69 -17.74 -4.54 1.45
C ARG A 69 -16.47 -4.06 0.75
N PRO A 70 -15.38 -4.87 0.73
CA PRO A 70 -14.10 -4.49 0.10
C PRO A 70 -14.24 -4.02 -1.35
N GLU A 71 -15.10 -4.67 -2.14
CA GLU A 71 -15.32 -4.31 -3.54
C GLU A 71 -15.84 -2.89 -3.74
N PHE A 72 -16.56 -2.33 -2.75
CA PHE A 72 -17.01 -0.94 -2.82
C PHE A 72 -15.86 0.05 -2.59
N ASN A 73 -14.91 -0.28 -1.72
CA ASN A 73 -13.73 0.57 -1.50
C ASN A 73 -12.85 0.58 -2.75
N VAL A 74 -12.67 -0.58 -3.40
CA VAL A 74 -11.93 -0.65 -4.67
C VAL A 74 -12.64 0.15 -5.76
N ALA A 75 -13.98 0.02 -5.89
CA ALA A 75 -14.76 0.79 -6.86
C ALA A 75 -14.71 2.32 -6.61
N ARG A 76 -14.40 2.74 -5.38
CA ARG A 76 -14.21 4.15 -4.97
C ARG A 76 -12.77 4.62 -5.12
N GLY A 77 -11.91 3.80 -5.69
CA GLY A 77 -10.53 4.15 -5.98
C GLY A 77 -9.55 3.90 -4.82
N VAL A 78 -9.87 3.03 -3.86
CA VAL A 78 -8.93 2.60 -2.81
C VAL A 78 -8.52 1.15 -3.05
N ALA A 79 -7.28 0.90 -3.44
CA ALA A 79 -6.76 -0.45 -3.65
C ALA A 79 -5.69 -0.81 -2.62
N LEU A 80 -5.66 -2.10 -2.24
CA LEU A 80 -4.66 -2.67 -1.34
C LEU A 80 -3.75 -3.62 -2.13
N CYS A 81 -2.43 -3.40 -2.01
CA CYS A 81 -1.41 -4.40 -2.29
C CYS A 81 -0.99 -5.01 -0.94
N PRO A 82 -1.46 -6.20 -0.59
CA PRO A 82 -1.18 -6.80 0.71
C PRO A 82 0.24 -7.35 0.77
N GLU A 83 0.73 -7.59 1.98
CA GLU A 83 1.94 -8.36 2.24
C GLU A 83 1.90 -9.73 1.55
N GLY A 84 3.06 -10.28 1.19
CA GLY A 84 3.19 -11.63 0.63
C GLY A 84 2.82 -11.75 -0.85
N ARG A 85 2.65 -10.63 -1.58
CA ARG A 85 2.41 -10.54 -3.03
C ARG A 85 1.11 -11.19 -3.52
N LEU A 86 0.72 -12.33 -2.98
CA LEU A 86 -0.49 -13.11 -3.25
C LEU A 86 -0.79 -13.24 -4.77
N LEU A 87 0.22 -13.56 -5.56
CA LEU A 87 0.08 -13.83 -6.99
C LEU A 87 -0.49 -15.22 -7.23
N PHE A 88 -1.07 -15.40 -8.40
CA PHE A 88 -1.43 -16.71 -8.93
C PHE A 88 -0.22 -17.24 -9.71
N PRO A 89 0.60 -18.15 -9.15
CA PRO A 89 1.92 -18.50 -9.68
C PRO A 89 1.85 -19.15 -11.06
N ASP A 90 0.81 -19.94 -11.32
CA ASP A 90 0.62 -20.67 -12.59
C ASP A 90 0.01 -19.79 -13.70
N LEU A 91 -0.51 -18.62 -13.35
CA LEU A 91 -0.99 -17.65 -14.33
C LEU A 91 0.15 -16.78 -14.83
N SER A 92 0.07 -16.38 -16.11
CA SER A 92 1.01 -15.41 -16.65
C SER A 92 0.96 -14.07 -15.93
N VAL A 93 2.00 -13.25 -16.06
CA VAL A 93 2.05 -11.87 -15.59
C VAL A 93 0.81 -11.12 -16.06
N GLU A 94 0.54 -11.11 -17.38
CA GLU A 94 -0.62 -10.40 -17.93
C GLU A 94 -1.95 -10.88 -17.34
N LYS A 95 -2.13 -12.19 -17.15
CA LYS A 95 -3.35 -12.73 -16.52
C LYS A 95 -3.47 -12.27 -15.06
N ASN A 96 -2.35 -12.24 -14.29
CA ASN A 96 -2.34 -11.66 -12.95
C ASN A 96 -2.76 -10.18 -12.97
N LEU A 97 -2.22 -9.38 -13.89
CA LEU A 97 -2.59 -7.96 -14.02
C LEU A 97 -4.09 -7.80 -14.31
N ARG A 98 -4.61 -8.53 -15.29
CA ARG A 98 -6.05 -8.47 -15.68
C ARG A 98 -7.00 -8.81 -14.54
N LEU A 99 -6.61 -9.70 -13.61
CA LEU A 99 -7.41 -9.98 -12.40
C LEU A 99 -7.57 -8.73 -11.52
N GLY A 100 -6.58 -7.82 -11.48
CA GLY A 100 -6.68 -6.55 -10.77
C GLY A 100 -7.76 -5.61 -11.32
N ALA A 101 -8.13 -5.75 -12.60
CA ALA A 101 -9.19 -4.98 -13.24
C ALA A 101 -10.60 -5.55 -13.02
N PHE A 102 -10.80 -6.53 -12.13
CA PHE A 102 -12.08 -7.23 -11.97
C PHE A 102 -13.26 -6.29 -11.68
N VAL A 103 -13.04 -5.22 -10.93
CA VAL A 103 -14.08 -4.20 -10.66
C VAL A 103 -14.52 -3.49 -11.93
N HIS A 104 -13.68 -3.46 -12.97
CA HIS A 104 -13.92 -2.85 -14.28
C HIS A 104 -14.18 -3.89 -15.38
N ARG A 105 -14.57 -5.14 -15.06
CA ARG A 105 -14.72 -6.26 -16.00
C ARG A 105 -15.66 -5.99 -17.19
N ARG A 106 -16.52 -4.97 -17.10
CA ARG A 106 -17.42 -4.54 -18.19
C ARG A 106 -16.81 -3.47 -19.11
N ASP A 107 -15.64 -2.93 -18.76
CA ASP A 107 -14.90 -1.91 -19.52
C ASP A 107 -13.64 -2.53 -20.11
N ALA A 108 -13.79 -3.33 -21.16
CA ALA A 108 -12.68 -4.01 -21.83
C ALA A 108 -11.66 -2.99 -22.41
N ALA A 109 -12.16 -1.96 -23.10
CA ALA A 109 -11.30 -0.94 -23.71
C ALA A 109 -10.50 -0.15 -22.66
N GLY A 110 -11.12 0.18 -21.54
CA GLY A 110 -10.41 0.83 -20.43
C GLY A 110 -9.41 -0.09 -19.73
N THR A 111 -9.68 -1.41 -19.68
CA THR A 111 -8.74 -2.39 -19.15
C THR A 111 -7.49 -2.49 -20.03
N GLU A 112 -7.64 -2.47 -21.36
CA GLU A 112 -6.49 -2.45 -22.27
C GLU A 112 -5.66 -1.15 -22.13
N ARG A 113 -6.31 0.01 -22.04
CA ARG A 113 -5.61 1.28 -21.80
C ARG A 113 -4.83 1.25 -20.48
N GLU A 114 -5.44 0.74 -19.40
CA GLU A 114 -4.77 0.66 -18.10
C GLU A 114 -3.63 -0.35 -18.12
N LEU A 115 -3.77 -1.46 -18.84
CA LEU A 115 -2.68 -2.43 -19.03
C LEU A 115 -1.48 -1.78 -19.73
N GLY A 116 -1.72 -0.98 -20.78
CA GLY A 116 -0.67 -0.18 -21.42
C GLY A 116 0.02 0.76 -20.44
N ARG A 117 -0.74 1.57 -19.70
CA ARG A 117 -0.22 2.47 -18.68
C ARG A 117 0.61 1.75 -17.60
N VAL A 118 0.15 0.59 -17.16
CA VAL A 118 0.88 -0.22 -16.18
C VAL A 118 2.21 -0.71 -16.76
N TYR A 119 2.26 -1.13 -18.02
CA TYR A 119 3.51 -1.52 -18.66
C TYR A 119 4.47 -0.33 -18.88
N ASP A 120 3.95 0.89 -19.08
CA ASP A 120 4.80 2.10 -19.13
C ASP A 120 5.45 2.38 -17.76
N LEU A 121 4.71 2.15 -16.66
CA LEU A 121 5.24 2.29 -15.29
C LEU A 121 6.22 1.17 -14.90
N PHE A 122 6.04 -0.03 -15.46
CA PHE A 122 6.81 -1.24 -15.15
C PHE A 122 7.36 -1.88 -16.45
N PRO A 123 8.28 -1.22 -17.18
CA PRO A 123 8.75 -1.70 -18.48
C PRO A 123 9.41 -3.08 -18.44
N ASP A 124 10.02 -3.44 -17.29
CA ASP A 124 10.65 -4.76 -17.09
C ASP A 124 9.66 -5.93 -17.14
N LEU A 125 8.37 -5.66 -16.98
CA LEU A 125 7.31 -6.66 -17.06
C LEU A 125 6.87 -6.96 -18.50
N VAL A 126 7.13 -6.06 -19.45
CA VAL A 126 6.71 -6.20 -20.86
C VAL A 126 7.25 -7.49 -21.47
N GLY A 127 8.56 -7.71 -21.35
CA GLY A 127 9.23 -8.93 -21.86
C GLY A 127 8.84 -10.22 -21.12
N LYS A 128 8.16 -10.10 -19.96
CA LYS A 128 7.73 -11.21 -19.11
C LYS A 128 6.23 -11.45 -19.13
N ARG A 129 5.46 -10.69 -19.91
CA ARG A 129 3.99 -10.69 -19.88
C ARG A 129 3.34 -12.07 -20.02
N HIS A 130 3.99 -12.99 -20.77
CA HIS A 130 3.49 -14.34 -20.99
C HIS A 130 4.12 -15.39 -20.05
N ALA A 131 5.15 -15.02 -19.27
CA ALA A 131 5.78 -15.92 -18.33
C ALA A 131 4.86 -16.20 -17.12
N PRO A 132 4.85 -17.43 -16.57
CA PRO A 132 4.18 -17.72 -15.30
C PRO A 132 4.73 -16.82 -14.20
N ALA A 133 3.85 -16.23 -13.38
CA ALA A 133 4.29 -15.31 -12.31
C ALA A 133 5.18 -16.00 -11.27
N GLY A 134 5.00 -17.31 -11.06
CA GLY A 134 5.83 -18.10 -10.16
C GLY A 134 7.28 -18.28 -10.62
N SER A 135 7.58 -18.08 -11.92
CA SER A 135 8.94 -18.20 -12.45
C SER A 135 9.77 -16.90 -12.30
N LEU A 136 9.16 -15.83 -11.83
CA LEU A 136 9.81 -14.53 -11.66
C LEU A 136 10.64 -14.48 -10.39
N SER A 137 11.66 -13.60 -10.36
CA SER A 137 12.38 -13.25 -9.13
C SER A 137 11.43 -12.59 -8.11
N GLY A 138 11.81 -12.62 -6.81
CA GLY A 138 11.00 -12.00 -5.76
C GLY A 138 10.67 -10.53 -6.01
N GLY A 139 11.63 -9.75 -6.51
CA GLY A 139 11.42 -8.34 -6.89
C GLY A 139 10.47 -8.18 -8.07
N GLN A 140 10.60 -8.99 -9.10
CA GLN A 140 9.67 -8.98 -10.23
C GLN A 140 8.25 -9.37 -9.80
N GLN A 141 8.12 -10.36 -8.93
CA GLN A 141 6.82 -10.71 -8.35
C GLN A 141 6.21 -9.55 -7.56
N GLN A 142 7.04 -8.80 -6.81
CA GLN A 142 6.57 -7.61 -6.09
C GLN A 142 6.10 -6.52 -7.07
N MET A 143 6.83 -6.29 -8.15
CA MET A 143 6.39 -5.37 -9.21
C MET A 143 5.06 -5.80 -9.83
N VAL A 144 4.86 -7.11 -10.09
CA VAL A 144 3.56 -7.63 -10.58
C VAL A 144 2.45 -7.42 -9.56
N ALA A 145 2.70 -7.59 -8.26
CA ALA A 145 1.69 -7.36 -7.20
C ALA A 145 1.25 -5.89 -7.15
N ILE A 146 2.20 -4.95 -7.19
CA ILE A 146 1.91 -3.51 -7.23
C ILE A 146 1.17 -3.17 -8.53
N ALA A 147 1.68 -3.62 -9.67
CA ALA A 147 1.10 -3.40 -10.99
C ALA A 147 -0.35 -3.94 -11.08
N ARG A 148 -0.61 -5.14 -10.51
CA ARG A 148 -1.96 -5.71 -10.43
C ARG A 148 -2.91 -4.81 -9.63
N SER A 149 -2.43 -4.22 -8.53
CA SER A 149 -3.26 -3.33 -7.72
C SER A 149 -3.61 -2.03 -8.46
N LEU A 150 -2.74 -1.56 -9.36
CA LEU A 150 -2.99 -0.39 -10.21
C LEU A 150 -4.05 -0.64 -11.29
N MET A 151 -4.23 -1.89 -11.72
CA MET A 151 -5.29 -2.24 -12.70
C MET A 151 -6.70 -1.93 -12.19
N ALA A 152 -6.89 -1.77 -10.87
CA ALA A 152 -8.14 -1.27 -10.28
C ALA A 152 -8.32 0.25 -10.47
N ARG A 153 -7.38 0.96 -11.11
CA ARG A 153 -7.36 2.43 -11.33
C ARG A 153 -7.51 3.20 -10.02
N PRO A 154 -6.67 2.92 -9.00
CA PRO A 154 -6.81 3.54 -7.70
C PRO A 154 -6.43 5.02 -7.73
N GLN A 155 -7.07 5.79 -6.85
CA GLN A 155 -6.68 7.14 -6.48
C GLN A 155 -5.88 7.16 -5.18
N LEU A 156 -6.07 6.11 -4.35
CA LEU A 156 -5.30 5.81 -3.16
C LEU A 156 -4.83 4.35 -3.21
N LEU A 157 -3.52 4.15 -3.18
CA LEU A 157 -2.89 2.85 -3.13
C LEU A 157 -2.33 2.61 -1.72
N LEU A 158 -2.79 1.53 -1.09
CA LEU A 158 -2.30 1.04 0.19
C LEU A 158 -1.27 -0.05 -0.10
N LEU A 159 -0.02 0.11 0.37
CA LEU A 159 1.08 -0.83 0.16
C LEU A 159 1.55 -1.39 1.50
N ASP A 160 1.31 -2.67 1.76
CA ASP A 160 1.64 -3.34 3.02
C ASP A 160 2.98 -4.08 2.88
N GLU A 161 4.04 -3.50 3.46
CA GLU A 161 5.42 -4.02 3.49
C GLU A 161 5.97 -4.48 2.13
N PRO A 162 5.94 -3.64 1.08
CA PRO A 162 6.34 -4.04 -0.26
C PRO A 162 7.83 -4.39 -0.38
N SER A 163 8.68 -3.99 0.56
CA SER A 163 10.11 -4.30 0.56
C SER A 163 10.49 -5.58 1.29
N LEU A 164 9.54 -6.21 2.00
CA LEU A 164 9.82 -7.35 2.88
C LEU A 164 10.44 -8.53 2.13
N GLY A 165 11.60 -9.00 2.64
CA GLY A 165 12.31 -10.17 2.09
C GLY A 165 12.98 -9.93 0.74
N LEU A 166 13.20 -8.68 0.34
CA LEU A 166 13.91 -8.32 -0.88
C LEU A 166 15.36 -7.92 -0.60
N ALA A 167 16.24 -8.18 -1.59
CA ALA A 167 17.61 -7.70 -1.54
C ALA A 167 17.68 -6.16 -1.65
N PRO A 168 18.69 -5.49 -1.07
CA PRO A 168 18.76 -4.02 -1.01
C PRO A 168 18.57 -3.32 -2.37
N LEU A 169 19.26 -3.78 -3.41
CA LEU A 169 19.13 -3.21 -4.75
C LEU A 169 17.70 -3.33 -5.32
N VAL A 170 17.00 -4.42 -4.97
CA VAL A 170 15.61 -4.64 -5.40
C VAL A 170 14.65 -3.73 -4.62
N VAL A 171 14.94 -3.48 -3.36
CA VAL A 171 14.20 -2.50 -2.53
C VAL A 171 14.24 -1.13 -3.18
N GLU A 172 15.40 -0.64 -3.61
CA GLU A 172 15.55 0.63 -4.32
C GLU A 172 14.68 0.68 -5.59
N GLN A 173 14.66 -0.41 -6.37
CA GLN A 173 13.83 -0.51 -7.57
C GLN A 173 12.34 -0.44 -7.25
N VAL A 174 11.89 -1.11 -6.18
CA VAL A 174 10.49 -1.07 -5.72
C VAL A 174 10.11 0.35 -5.30
N PHE A 175 10.92 1.03 -4.51
CA PHE A 175 10.64 2.40 -4.08
C PHE A 175 10.67 3.40 -5.24
N ALA A 176 11.60 3.24 -6.19
CA ALA A 176 11.59 4.03 -7.43
C ALA A 176 10.30 3.81 -8.25
N ALA A 177 9.79 2.58 -8.30
CA ALA A 177 8.52 2.30 -8.96
C ALA A 177 7.33 2.94 -8.22
N ILE A 178 7.30 2.91 -6.87
CA ILE A 178 6.28 3.57 -6.06
C ILE A 178 6.30 5.09 -6.31
N SER A 179 7.48 5.71 -6.38
CA SER A 179 7.60 7.13 -6.71
C SER A 179 7.04 7.47 -8.09
N ARG A 180 7.30 6.62 -9.12
CA ARG A 180 6.69 6.79 -10.45
C ARG A 180 5.16 6.66 -10.43
N VAL A 181 4.64 5.71 -9.66
CA VAL A 181 3.20 5.55 -9.46
C VAL A 181 2.59 6.83 -8.84
N ASN A 182 3.23 7.37 -7.81
CA ASN A 182 2.77 8.62 -7.19
C ASN A 182 2.86 9.81 -8.16
N ALA A 183 3.95 9.95 -8.90
CA ALA A 183 4.11 10.99 -9.91
C ALA A 183 3.04 10.92 -11.02
N SER A 184 2.41 9.75 -11.25
CA SER A 184 1.26 9.59 -12.14
C SER A 184 -0.08 10.05 -11.54
N GLY A 185 -0.08 10.61 -10.31
CA GLY A 185 -1.25 11.18 -9.64
C GLY A 185 -1.93 10.26 -8.61
N VAL A 186 -1.35 9.09 -8.31
CA VAL A 186 -1.89 8.16 -7.30
C VAL A 186 -1.35 8.54 -5.93
N SER A 187 -2.23 8.77 -4.95
CA SER A 187 -1.83 8.92 -3.54
C SER A 187 -1.40 7.58 -2.96
N VAL A 188 -0.41 7.56 -2.07
CA VAL A 188 0.12 6.32 -1.51
C VAL A 188 0.15 6.39 0.02
N LEU A 189 -0.41 5.37 0.67
CA LEU A 189 -0.13 5.07 2.08
C LEU A 189 0.70 3.78 2.13
N LEU A 190 1.93 3.90 2.63
CA LEU A 190 2.94 2.86 2.61
C LEU A 190 3.22 2.40 4.03
N ALA A 191 2.94 1.14 4.39
CA ALA A 191 3.37 0.54 5.63
C ALA A 191 4.74 -0.12 5.43
N GLU A 192 5.70 0.20 6.29
CA GLU A 192 7.07 -0.33 6.20
C GLU A 192 7.74 -0.45 7.57
N GLN A 193 8.69 -1.37 7.63
CA GLN A 193 9.62 -1.47 8.73
C GLN A 193 10.98 -0.83 8.37
N ASN A 194 11.38 -0.85 7.10
CA ASN A 194 12.59 -0.20 6.60
C ASN A 194 12.35 1.32 6.49
N ALA A 195 12.55 2.02 7.61
CA ALA A 195 12.27 3.45 7.70
C ALA A 195 13.13 4.29 6.76
N PHE A 196 14.43 3.95 6.60
CA PHE A 196 15.34 4.73 5.79
C PHE A 196 14.87 4.79 4.32
N ALA A 197 14.63 3.64 3.74
CA ALA A 197 14.19 3.55 2.35
C ALA A 197 12.79 4.15 2.14
N ALA A 198 11.86 3.90 3.07
CA ALA A 198 10.49 4.40 2.98
C ALA A 198 10.41 5.92 3.14
N LEU A 199 11.14 6.49 4.12
CA LEU A 199 11.21 7.94 4.30
C LEU A 199 11.90 8.62 3.11
N GLY A 200 12.84 7.95 2.43
CA GLY A 200 13.51 8.47 1.24
C GLY A 200 12.57 8.90 0.10
N ILE A 201 11.36 8.37 0.05
CA ILE A 201 10.35 8.72 -0.97
C ILE A 201 9.10 9.41 -0.40
N ALA A 202 8.95 9.46 0.93
CA ALA A 202 7.76 9.97 1.59
C ALA A 202 7.80 11.50 1.75
N HIS A 203 6.64 12.15 1.74
CA HIS A 203 6.50 13.56 2.09
C HIS A 203 6.48 13.73 3.63
N ARG A 204 5.82 12.81 4.31
CA ARG A 204 5.71 12.73 5.77
C ARG A 204 5.34 11.31 6.22
N GLY A 205 5.32 11.11 7.52
CA GLY A 205 4.97 9.79 8.06
C GLY A 205 4.38 9.82 9.45
N TYR A 206 3.96 8.64 9.85
CA TYR A 206 3.49 8.30 11.17
C TYR A 206 4.29 7.11 11.70
N VAL A 207 4.53 7.07 13.01
CA VAL A 207 5.10 5.90 13.70
C VAL A 207 3.97 5.25 14.50
N LEU A 208 3.73 3.98 14.23
CA LEU A 208 2.71 3.17 14.91
C LEU A 208 3.40 2.21 15.88
N GLU A 209 3.05 2.30 17.15
CA GLU A 209 3.59 1.47 18.23
C GLU A 209 2.45 0.99 19.12
N GLY A 210 2.36 -0.34 19.35
CA GLY A 210 1.31 -0.92 20.18
C GLY A 210 -0.11 -0.53 19.76
N GLY A 211 -0.35 -0.37 18.44
CA GLY A 211 -1.63 0.04 17.90
C GLY A 211 -1.99 1.52 18.04
N ARG A 212 -1.03 2.38 18.41
CA ARG A 212 -1.21 3.84 18.56
C ARG A 212 -0.23 4.61 17.70
N VAL A 213 -0.61 5.77 17.21
CA VAL A 213 0.32 6.72 16.62
C VAL A 213 1.13 7.35 17.75
N SER A 214 2.43 7.06 17.79
CA SER A 214 3.36 7.59 18.82
C SER A 214 4.08 8.85 18.36
N LEU A 215 4.28 8.99 17.03
CA LEU A 215 4.96 10.13 16.43
C LEU A 215 4.40 10.40 15.02
N GLN A 216 4.43 11.66 14.60
CA GLN A 216 4.14 12.07 13.23
C GLN A 216 4.98 13.29 12.86
N GLY A 217 5.32 13.43 11.59
CA GLY A 217 6.11 14.57 11.13
C GLY A 217 6.43 14.52 9.64
N SER A 218 7.08 15.57 9.16
CA SER A 218 7.69 15.57 7.82
C SER A 218 8.79 14.52 7.72
N GLN A 219 9.20 14.19 6.49
CA GLN A 219 10.36 13.34 6.24
C GLN A 219 11.57 13.76 7.06
N GLU A 220 11.94 15.05 6.99
CA GLU A 220 13.11 15.59 7.69
C GLU A 220 12.99 15.45 9.22
N ALA A 221 11.80 15.76 9.78
CA ALA A 221 11.56 15.67 11.21
C ALA A 221 11.69 14.23 11.72
N LEU A 222 11.17 13.24 10.95
CA LEU A 222 11.26 11.84 11.32
C LEU A 222 12.69 11.26 11.17
N LEU A 223 13.43 11.67 10.14
CA LEU A 223 14.83 11.27 9.98
C LEU A 223 15.75 11.86 11.05
N GLY A 224 15.39 13.03 11.61
CA GLY A 224 16.12 13.71 12.69
C GLY A 224 15.70 13.25 14.09
N ASP A 225 14.62 12.49 14.28
CA ASP A 225 14.15 12.06 15.60
C ASP A 225 14.97 10.87 16.12
N ASP A 226 15.57 11.00 17.30
CA ASP A 226 16.44 9.98 17.91
C ASP A 226 15.70 8.65 18.17
N ARG A 227 14.40 8.67 18.46
CA ARG A 227 13.58 7.46 18.65
C ARG A 227 13.43 6.69 17.34
N VAL A 228 13.19 7.41 16.23
CA VAL A 228 13.11 6.79 14.89
C VAL A 228 14.48 6.23 14.49
N ARG A 229 15.54 6.98 14.75
CA ARG A 229 16.92 6.56 14.44
C ARG A 229 17.28 5.29 15.21
N SER A 230 17.10 5.28 16.51
CA SER A 230 17.45 4.13 17.35
C SER A 230 16.57 2.90 17.08
N ALA A 231 15.25 3.07 16.86
CA ALA A 231 14.33 1.95 16.67
C ALA A 231 14.33 1.36 15.24
N TYR A 232 14.61 2.18 14.22
CA TYR A 232 14.38 1.79 12.82
C TYR A 232 15.56 2.05 11.88
N LEU A 233 16.55 2.87 12.25
CA LEU A 233 17.71 3.19 11.40
C LEU A 233 19.00 2.51 11.87
N GLY A 234 19.02 1.88 13.05
CA GLY A 234 20.16 1.11 13.56
C GLY A 234 21.39 1.98 13.94
N VAL A 235 21.18 3.25 14.25
CA VAL A 235 22.21 4.23 14.66
C VAL A 235 21.87 4.85 16.00
#